data_0917e363264365ada5582257d51645ed
#
_entry.id   0917e363264365ada5582257d51645ed
#
_cell.length_a   1.000
_cell.length_b   1.000
_cell.length_c   1.000
_cell.angle_alpha   90.00
_cell.angle_beta   90.00
_cell.angle_gamma   90.00
#
_symmetry.space_group_name_H-M   'P 1'
#
loop_
_entity.id
_entity.type
_entity.pdbx_description
1 polymer ?
#
loop_
_entity_poly.entity_id
_entity_poly.type
_entity_poly.pdbx_seq_one_letter_code
_entity_poly.pdbx_strand_id
1 'polypeptide(L)'
;MRRWASTVTVVTMRAGEQIHGLTATAFTSVSMNPPLVLVCIQNDSRSDALLQEGRCFAVNFLTEDQRELSERFAGRIPVADRFEGVPYQVAVTGAPILTQALAYLDCTVAGAYWGGDHTIYLGLVEAAGVLREGAPLLYFEGSYRRLAIPDGREAG
;
A
#
# COMPACT_ATOMS: atom_id res chain seq x y z
N MET A 1 10.29 -1.16 -17.45
CA MET A 1 9.83 -0.94 -16.06
C MET A 1 10.91 -1.11 -14.99
N ARG A 2 11.96 -1.93 -15.19
CA ARG A 2 13.03 -2.13 -14.17
C ARG A 2 13.82 -0.86 -13.81
N ARG A 3 13.84 0.15 -14.66
CA ARG A 3 14.52 1.46 -14.42
C ARG A 3 13.65 2.47 -13.69
N TRP A 4 12.47 2.08 -13.26
CA TRP A 4 11.59 2.90 -12.44
C TRP A 4 11.82 2.61 -10.96
N ALA A 5 12.24 3.62 -10.20
CA ALA A 5 12.36 3.54 -8.75
C ALA A 5 11.01 3.87 -8.10
N SER A 6 10.55 3.04 -7.19
CA SER A 6 9.28 3.25 -6.50
C SER A 6 9.38 2.97 -5.02
N THR A 7 8.54 3.63 -4.24
CA THR A 7 8.30 3.28 -2.84
C THR A 7 7.52 1.97 -2.77
N VAL A 8 7.88 1.12 -1.83
CA VAL A 8 7.16 -0.13 -1.56
C VAL A 8 6.00 0.17 -0.62
N THR A 9 4.80 -0.26 -1.03
CA THR A 9 3.59 -0.16 -0.22
C THR A 9 2.98 -1.53 0.01
N VAL A 10 2.21 -1.67 1.08
CA VAL A 10 1.24 -2.75 1.26
C VAL A 10 -0.15 -2.14 1.14
N VAL A 11 -0.89 -2.56 0.13
CA VAL A 11 -2.29 -2.20 -0.05
C VAL A 11 -3.14 -3.22 0.69
N THR A 12 -3.94 -2.77 1.62
CA THR A 12 -4.81 -3.60 2.45
C THR A 12 -6.26 -3.27 2.16
N MET A 13 -7.16 -4.24 2.27
CA MET A 13 -8.57 -4.08 2.00
C MET A 13 -9.42 -4.93 2.94
N ARG A 14 -10.70 -4.59 3.04
CA ARG A 14 -11.71 -5.30 3.81
C ARG A 14 -13.01 -5.42 3.03
N ALA A 15 -13.62 -6.59 3.12
CA ALA A 15 -15.01 -6.84 2.71
C ALA A 15 -15.68 -7.65 3.81
N GLY A 16 -16.62 -7.06 4.55
CA GLY A 16 -17.20 -7.68 5.73
C GLY A 16 -16.14 -8.06 6.77
N GLU A 17 -16.11 -9.34 7.16
CA GLU A 17 -15.13 -9.91 8.10
C GLU A 17 -13.79 -10.28 7.43
N GLN A 18 -13.72 -10.29 6.10
CA GLN A 18 -12.52 -10.68 5.38
C GLN A 18 -11.58 -9.49 5.21
N ILE A 19 -10.33 -9.69 5.58
CA ILE A 19 -9.23 -8.76 5.31
C ILE A 19 -8.18 -9.43 4.43
N HIS A 20 -7.53 -8.62 3.60
CA HIS A 20 -6.43 -9.08 2.77
C HIS A 20 -5.45 -7.93 2.54
N GLY A 21 -4.25 -8.27 2.08
CA GLY A 21 -3.25 -7.29 1.72
C GLY A 21 -2.29 -7.85 0.69
N LEU A 22 -1.74 -6.95 -0.13
CA LEU A 22 -0.70 -7.28 -1.10
C LEU A 22 0.35 -6.18 -1.14
N THR A 23 1.59 -6.58 -1.44
CA THR A 23 2.66 -5.63 -1.73
C THR A 23 2.49 -5.08 -3.13
N ALA A 24 2.51 -3.77 -3.25
CA ALA A 24 2.36 -3.06 -4.51
C ALA A 24 3.35 -1.89 -4.62
N THR A 25 3.86 -1.68 -5.82
CA THR A 25 4.61 -0.48 -6.21
C THR A 25 3.81 0.41 -7.16
N ALA A 26 2.68 -0.09 -7.67
CA ALA A 26 1.77 0.62 -8.56
C ALA A 26 0.82 1.53 -7.75
N PHE A 27 1.37 2.60 -7.22
CA PHE A 27 0.70 3.66 -6.47
C PHE A 27 1.09 5.02 -7.05
N THR A 28 0.14 5.94 -7.12
CA THR A 28 0.42 7.35 -7.39
C THR A 28 -0.61 8.29 -6.78
N SER A 29 -0.14 9.48 -6.44
CA SER A 29 -0.98 10.64 -6.13
C SER A 29 -1.66 11.14 -7.41
N VAL A 30 -2.93 11.53 -7.31
CA VAL A 30 -3.75 11.98 -8.46
C VAL A 30 -4.22 13.42 -8.29
N SER A 31 -4.81 13.77 -7.15
CA SER A 31 -5.42 15.08 -6.91
C SER A 31 -5.29 15.49 -5.46
N MET A 32 -5.20 16.78 -5.21
CA MET A 32 -5.22 17.37 -3.87
C MET A 32 -6.60 17.85 -3.46
N ASN A 33 -7.45 18.21 -4.41
CA ASN A 33 -8.83 18.67 -4.12
C ASN A 33 -9.81 18.14 -5.18
N PRO A 34 -10.60 17.10 -4.87
CA PRO A 34 -10.51 16.30 -3.66
C PRO A 34 -9.20 15.48 -3.59
N PRO A 35 -8.78 15.00 -2.40
CA PRO A 35 -7.56 14.21 -2.29
C PRO A 35 -7.78 12.81 -2.86
N LEU A 36 -7.16 12.54 -4.01
CA LEU A 36 -7.29 11.28 -4.75
C LEU A 36 -5.93 10.63 -4.96
N VAL A 37 -5.92 9.31 -4.85
CA VAL A 37 -4.79 8.44 -5.17
C VAL A 37 -5.26 7.29 -6.05
N LEU A 38 -4.35 6.58 -6.70
CA LEU A 38 -4.69 5.36 -7.40
C LEU A 38 -3.74 4.22 -7.06
N VAL A 39 -4.27 3.00 -7.18
CA VAL A 39 -3.51 1.74 -7.13
C VAL A 39 -3.96 0.86 -8.29
N CYS A 40 -3.03 0.04 -8.82
CA CYS A 40 -3.34 -0.95 -9.86
C CYS A 40 -3.30 -2.35 -9.25
N ILE A 41 -4.39 -3.09 -9.39
CA ILE A 41 -4.57 -4.42 -8.82
C ILE A 41 -4.84 -5.41 -9.95
N GLN A 42 -4.15 -6.55 -9.92
CA GLN A 42 -4.32 -7.60 -10.92
C GLN A 42 -5.78 -8.11 -10.95
N ASN A 43 -6.34 -8.17 -12.15
CA ASN A 43 -7.71 -8.67 -12.38
C ASN A 43 -7.85 -10.12 -11.88
N ASP A 44 -9.06 -10.49 -11.47
CA ASP A 44 -9.41 -11.83 -11.01
C ASP A 44 -8.61 -12.35 -9.81
N SER A 45 -7.89 -11.45 -9.13
CA SER A 45 -7.20 -11.76 -7.88
C SER A 45 -8.15 -11.67 -6.68
N ARG A 46 -7.76 -12.30 -5.56
CA ARG A 46 -8.48 -12.14 -4.29
C ARG A 46 -8.58 -10.67 -3.86
N SER A 47 -7.54 -9.88 -4.10
CA SER A 47 -7.52 -8.45 -3.79
C SER A 47 -8.55 -7.69 -4.62
N ASP A 48 -8.64 -8.00 -5.91
CA ASP A 48 -9.61 -7.39 -6.83
C ASP A 48 -11.04 -7.69 -6.38
N ALA A 49 -11.36 -8.96 -6.07
CA ALA A 49 -12.68 -9.35 -5.57
C ALA A 49 -13.07 -8.62 -4.28
N LEU A 50 -12.16 -8.52 -3.31
CA LEU A 50 -12.42 -7.82 -2.05
C LEU A 50 -12.58 -6.31 -2.23
N LEU A 51 -11.85 -5.70 -3.17
CA LEU A 51 -12.00 -4.28 -3.49
C LEU A 51 -13.33 -3.97 -4.19
N GLN A 52 -13.78 -4.84 -5.06
CA GLN A 52 -15.08 -4.71 -5.71
C GLN A 52 -16.24 -4.81 -4.70
N GLU A 53 -16.14 -5.72 -3.74
CA GLU A 53 -17.16 -5.94 -2.71
C GLU A 53 -17.08 -4.88 -1.60
N GLY A 54 -15.91 -4.70 -0.99
CA GLY A 54 -15.72 -3.88 0.21
C GLY A 54 -15.60 -2.40 -0.06
N ARG A 55 -15.17 -2.00 -1.26
CA ARG A 55 -15.07 -0.63 -1.71
C ARG A 55 -14.18 0.27 -0.84
N CYS A 56 -13.20 -0.32 -0.16
CA CYS A 56 -12.23 0.42 0.65
C CYS A 56 -10.85 -0.24 0.62
N PHE A 57 -9.82 0.59 0.77
CA PHE A 57 -8.44 0.13 0.91
C PHE A 57 -7.60 1.12 1.70
N ALA A 58 -6.53 0.64 2.32
CA ALA A 58 -5.48 1.48 2.86
C ALA A 58 -4.16 1.25 2.12
N VAL A 59 -3.41 2.32 1.91
CA VAL A 59 -2.04 2.27 1.40
C VAL A 59 -1.11 2.46 2.58
N ASN A 60 -0.31 1.44 2.88
CA ASN A 60 0.67 1.47 3.97
C ASN A 60 2.07 1.61 3.36
N PHE A 61 2.75 2.71 3.61
CA PHE A 61 4.10 2.95 3.15
C PHE A 61 5.09 2.27 4.08
N LEU A 62 5.96 1.41 3.54
CA LEU A 62 6.90 0.65 4.35
C LEU A 62 8.19 1.44 4.61
N THR A 63 8.79 1.20 5.78
CA THR A 63 10.13 1.69 6.11
C THR A 63 11.21 0.75 5.58
N GLU A 64 12.43 1.26 5.46
CA GLU A 64 13.58 0.53 4.89
C GLU A 64 13.94 -0.78 5.61
N ASP A 65 13.54 -0.95 6.87
CA ASP A 65 13.72 -2.15 7.68
C ASP A 65 12.59 -3.20 7.52
N GLN A 66 11.57 -2.91 6.72
CA GLN A 66 10.37 -3.76 6.55
C GLN A 66 10.38 -4.63 5.28
N ARG A 67 11.56 -5.04 4.82
CA ARG A 67 11.69 -5.94 3.67
C ARG A 67 10.92 -7.25 3.87
N GLU A 68 11.03 -7.87 5.05
CA GLU A 68 10.33 -9.13 5.35
C GLU A 68 8.82 -8.97 5.27
N LEU A 69 8.28 -7.86 5.79
CA LEU A 69 6.86 -7.55 5.70
C LEU A 69 6.41 -7.39 4.24
N SER A 70 7.22 -6.72 3.42
CA SER A 70 6.98 -6.61 1.98
C SER A 70 6.95 -7.99 1.30
N GLU A 71 7.89 -8.87 1.59
CA GLU A 71 7.95 -10.22 1.01
C GLU A 71 6.78 -11.10 1.47
N ARG A 72 6.32 -10.95 2.72
CA ARG A 72 5.15 -11.63 3.25
C ARG A 72 3.88 -11.24 2.48
N PHE A 73 3.61 -9.96 2.32
CA PHE A 73 2.44 -9.48 1.58
C PHE A 73 2.57 -9.65 0.05
N ALA A 74 3.78 -9.87 -0.46
CA ALA A 74 4.01 -10.28 -1.84
C ALA A 74 3.75 -11.79 -2.08
N GLY A 75 3.44 -12.55 -1.04
CA GLY A 75 3.24 -14.00 -1.13
C GLY A 75 4.52 -14.81 -1.34
N ARG A 76 5.68 -14.23 -1.03
CA ARG A 76 6.99 -14.92 -1.16
C ARG A 76 7.36 -15.71 0.09
N ILE A 77 6.74 -15.41 1.21
CA ILE A 77 6.86 -16.16 2.47
C ILE A 77 5.63 -17.06 2.59
N PRO A 78 5.80 -18.39 2.73
CA PRO A 78 4.67 -19.32 2.82
C PRO A 78 4.02 -19.22 4.21
N VAL A 79 2.95 -18.45 4.31
CA VAL A 79 2.11 -18.31 5.51
C VAL A 79 0.65 -18.51 5.13
N ALA A 80 -0.12 -19.13 6.04
CA ALA A 80 -1.55 -19.34 5.83
C ALA A 80 -2.32 -18.01 5.90
N ASP A 81 -1.96 -17.14 6.83
CA ASP A 81 -2.51 -15.81 7.00
C ASP A 81 -1.38 -14.76 7.00
N ARG A 82 -1.43 -13.83 6.04
CA ARG A 82 -0.45 -12.75 5.93
C ARG A 82 -0.49 -11.77 7.11
N PHE A 83 -1.63 -11.67 7.81
CA PHE A 83 -1.79 -10.80 8.98
C PHE A 83 -1.40 -11.47 10.31
N GLU A 84 -1.13 -12.78 10.33
CA GLU A 84 -0.72 -13.46 11.57
C GLU A 84 0.53 -12.80 12.17
N GLY A 85 0.39 -12.30 13.41
CA GLY A 85 1.45 -11.58 14.11
C GLY A 85 1.77 -10.19 13.57
N VAL A 86 0.99 -9.68 12.63
CA VAL A 86 1.13 -8.32 12.08
C VAL A 86 0.08 -7.42 12.69
N PRO A 87 0.46 -6.47 13.58
CA PRO A 87 -0.50 -5.59 14.23
C PRO A 87 -1.06 -4.57 13.24
N TYR A 88 -2.36 -4.35 13.31
CA TYR A 88 -3.05 -3.34 12.54
C TYR A 88 -4.14 -2.63 13.35
N GLN A 89 -4.52 -1.47 12.90
CA GLN A 89 -5.65 -0.68 13.39
C GLN A 89 -6.56 -0.32 12.21
N VAL A 90 -7.67 0.35 12.48
CA VAL A 90 -8.58 0.90 11.48
C VAL A 90 -8.80 2.40 11.75
N ALA A 91 -9.10 3.15 10.69
CA ALA A 91 -9.49 4.56 10.81
C ALA A 91 -10.95 4.75 10.37
N VAL A 92 -11.20 5.29 9.20
CA VAL A 92 -12.55 5.65 8.74
C VAL A 92 -13.22 4.50 7.98
N THR A 93 -12.50 3.85 7.04
CA THR A 93 -13.09 2.90 6.10
C THR A 93 -13.20 1.46 6.62
N GLY A 94 -12.43 1.12 7.63
CA GLY A 94 -12.29 -0.24 8.14
C GLY A 94 -11.19 -1.06 7.46
N ALA A 95 -10.53 -0.54 6.43
CA ALA A 95 -9.37 -1.18 5.85
C ALA A 95 -8.22 -1.25 6.87
N PRO A 96 -7.47 -2.37 6.94
CA PRO A 96 -6.39 -2.51 7.92
C PRO A 96 -5.24 -1.52 7.66
N ILE A 97 -4.86 -0.79 8.70
CA ILE A 97 -3.69 0.09 8.71
C ILE A 97 -2.60 -0.57 9.52
N LEU A 98 -1.49 -0.93 8.89
CA LEU A 98 -0.36 -1.58 9.57
C LEU A 98 0.29 -0.59 10.54
N THR A 99 0.23 -0.87 11.84
CA THR A 99 0.67 0.09 12.88
C THR A 99 2.17 0.38 12.85
N GLN A 100 2.96 -0.50 12.25
CA GLN A 100 4.41 -0.35 12.11
C GLN A 100 4.84 0.28 10.78
N ALA A 101 3.90 0.63 9.90
CA ALA A 101 4.22 1.31 8.64
C ALA A 101 4.78 2.73 8.90
N LEU A 102 5.45 3.30 7.92
CA LEU A 102 5.93 4.69 7.97
C LEU A 102 4.77 5.68 8.02
N ALA A 103 3.82 5.50 7.13
CA ALA A 103 2.64 6.34 6.97
C ALA A 103 1.53 5.55 6.29
N TYR A 104 0.31 6.08 6.31
CA TYR A 104 -0.84 5.47 5.65
C TYR A 104 -1.76 6.48 4.99
N LEU A 105 -2.52 5.99 4.02
CA LEU A 105 -3.70 6.63 3.46
C LEU A 105 -4.86 5.64 3.57
N ASP A 106 -5.97 6.04 4.16
CA ASP A 106 -7.20 5.26 4.27
C ASP A 106 -8.22 5.78 3.27
N CYS A 107 -8.69 4.94 2.34
CA CYS A 107 -9.40 5.37 1.15
C CYS A 107 -10.71 4.60 0.93
N THR A 108 -11.74 5.32 0.49
CA THR A 108 -12.90 4.74 -0.19
C THR A 108 -12.66 4.66 -1.70
N VAL A 109 -13.13 3.60 -2.35
CA VAL A 109 -13.06 3.48 -3.81
C VAL A 109 -13.99 4.47 -4.47
N ALA A 110 -13.44 5.49 -5.12
CA ALA A 110 -14.17 6.50 -5.88
C ALA A 110 -14.45 6.07 -7.33
N GLY A 111 -13.66 5.15 -7.86
CA GLY A 111 -13.85 4.61 -9.21
C GLY A 111 -12.96 3.40 -9.45
N ALA A 112 -13.33 2.59 -10.44
CA ALA A 112 -12.57 1.45 -10.91
C ALA A 112 -12.58 1.47 -12.43
N TYR A 113 -11.40 1.39 -13.05
CA TYR A 113 -11.23 1.59 -14.49
C TYR A 113 -10.42 0.45 -15.09
N TRP A 114 -10.74 0.10 -16.32
CA TRP A 114 -9.98 -0.90 -17.07
C TRP A 114 -8.53 -0.43 -17.29
N GLY A 115 -7.59 -1.25 -16.91
CA GLY A 115 -6.14 -1.04 -17.05
C GLY A 115 -5.41 -2.23 -17.68
N GLY A 116 -6.06 -2.97 -18.59
CA GLY A 116 -5.49 -4.15 -19.21
C GLY A 116 -5.68 -5.39 -18.34
N ASP A 117 -4.59 -6.03 -17.91
CA ASP A 117 -4.58 -7.16 -16.96
C ASP A 117 -4.70 -6.71 -15.48
N HIS A 118 -4.87 -5.40 -15.27
CA HIS A 118 -5.10 -4.78 -13.98
C HIS A 118 -6.35 -3.90 -14.01
N THR A 119 -6.99 -3.73 -12.85
CA THR A 119 -7.98 -2.69 -12.59
C THR A 119 -7.29 -1.52 -11.89
N ILE A 120 -7.54 -0.31 -12.40
CA ILE A 120 -7.08 0.94 -11.77
C ILE A 120 -8.16 1.37 -10.77
N TYR A 121 -7.85 1.27 -9.48
CA TYR A 121 -8.73 1.73 -8.41
C TYR A 121 -8.36 3.16 -8.01
N LEU A 122 -9.29 4.08 -8.20
CA LEU A 122 -9.19 5.46 -7.72
C LEU A 122 -9.74 5.51 -6.29
N GLY A 123 -8.93 5.99 -5.37
CA GLY A 123 -9.30 6.12 -3.96
C GLY A 123 -9.45 7.58 -3.55
N LEU A 124 -10.57 7.88 -2.89
CA LEU A 124 -10.75 9.12 -2.15
C LEU A 124 -10.15 8.95 -0.76
N VAL A 125 -9.17 9.78 -0.41
CA VAL A 125 -8.51 9.72 0.89
C VAL A 125 -9.44 10.28 1.97
N GLU A 126 -9.85 9.41 2.88
CA GLU A 126 -10.72 9.74 4.03
C GLU A 126 -9.91 10.06 5.28
N ALA A 127 -8.74 9.45 5.44
CA ALA A 127 -7.80 9.70 6.53
C ALA A 127 -6.37 9.43 6.09
N ALA A 128 -5.43 10.10 6.70
CA ALA A 128 -4.00 9.91 6.46
C ALA A 128 -3.22 10.15 7.76
N GLY A 129 -2.04 9.56 7.88
CA GLY A 129 -1.18 9.80 9.04
C GLY A 129 0.24 9.28 8.85
N VAL A 130 1.16 9.92 9.56
CA VAL A 130 2.53 9.46 9.74
C VAL A 130 2.57 8.68 11.06
N LEU A 131 3.04 7.43 11.03
CA LEU A 131 3.01 6.52 12.17
C LEU A 131 4.36 6.45 12.88
N ARG A 132 5.46 6.63 12.16
CA ARG A 132 6.82 6.60 12.70
C ARG A 132 7.79 7.39 11.84
N GLU A 133 8.90 7.77 12.44
CA GLU A 133 10.04 8.32 11.72
C GLU A 133 10.80 7.21 10.99
N GLY A 134 11.46 7.54 9.88
CA GLY A 134 12.31 6.62 9.13
C GLY A 134 12.35 6.94 7.64
N ALA A 135 13.20 6.21 6.93
CA ALA A 135 13.32 6.28 5.48
C ALA A 135 12.39 5.25 4.80
N PRO A 136 11.85 5.55 3.61
CA PRO A 136 10.99 4.62 2.89
C PRO A 136 11.77 3.42 2.35
N LEU A 137 11.10 2.27 2.26
CA LEU A 137 11.59 1.11 1.52
C LEU A 137 11.41 1.36 0.02
N LEU A 138 12.50 1.25 -0.74
CA LEU A 138 12.49 1.45 -2.19
C LEU A 138 12.69 0.13 -2.94
N TYR A 139 12.17 0.10 -4.17
CA TYR A 139 12.36 -1.00 -5.12
C TYR A 139 12.85 -0.46 -6.45
N PHE A 140 14.00 -0.96 -6.91
CA PHE A 140 14.62 -0.54 -8.17
C PHE A 140 15.43 -1.70 -8.76
N GLU A 141 15.35 -1.89 -10.07
CA GLU A 141 16.05 -2.95 -10.81
C GLU A 141 15.83 -4.37 -10.25
N GLY A 142 14.62 -4.64 -9.75
CA GLY A 142 14.26 -5.95 -9.23
C GLY A 142 14.79 -6.23 -7.82
N SER A 143 15.25 -5.21 -7.10
CA SER A 143 15.81 -5.35 -5.75
C SER A 143 15.34 -4.23 -4.83
N TYR A 144 15.30 -4.54 -3.53
CA TYR A 144 15.09 -3.52 -2.50
C TYR A 144 16.30 -2.58 -2.44
N ARG A 145 16.01 -1.31 -2.19
CA ARG A 145 17.01 -0.23 -2.07
C ARG A 145 16.71 0.63 -0.85
N ARG A 146 17.71 1.35 -0.42
CA ARG A 146 17.62 2.39 0.60
C ARG A 146 17.84 3.76 -0.01
N LEU A 147 17.19 4.77 0.56
CA LEU A 147 17.44 6.15 0.20
C LEU A 147 18.77 6.59 0.81
N ALA A 148 19.71 7.02 -0.03
CA ALA A 148 20.92 7.68 0.46
C ALA A 148 20.57 9.13 0.80
N ILE A 149 20.58 9.48 2.09
CA ILE A 149 20.42 10.85 2.56
C ILE A 149 21.85 11.39 2.76
N PRO A 150 22.32 12.37 1.97
CA PRO A 150 23.64 12.99 2.18
C PRO A 150 23.69 13.64 3.56
N ASP A 151 24.79 13.41 4.30
CA ASP A 151 25.04 14.08 5.57
C ASP A 151 24.96 15.60 5.36
N GLY A 152 24.12 16.30 6.14
CA GLY A 152 24.08 17.74 6.22
C GLY A 152 22.98 18.48 5.46
N ARG A 153 21.91 17.82 4.99
CA ARG A 153 20.69 18.53 4.57
C ARG A 153 19.65 18.47 5.67
N GLU A 154 19.50 19.59 6.36
CA GLU A 154 18.28 19.85 7.13
C GLU A 154 17.08 19.75 6.18
N ALA A 155 16.02 19.07 6.62
CA ALA A 155 14.76 19.03 5.90
C ALA A 155 14.22 20.47 5.77
N GLY A 156 14.17 20.95 4.53
CA GLY A 156 13.53 22.22 4.20
C GLY A 156 12.02 22.05 4.05
#